data_f02e2462c7f887be0a59a730be2e0fec
#
_entry.id   f02e2462c7f887be0a59a730be2e0fec
#
_cell.length_a   1.000
_cell.length_b   1.000
_cell.length_c   1.000
_cell.angle_alpha   90.00
_cell.angle_beta   90.00
_cell.angle_gamma   90.00
#
_symmetry.space_group_name_H-M   'P 1'
#
loop_
_entity.id
_entity.type
_entity.pdbx_description
1 polymer ?
#
loop_
_entity_poly.entity_id
_entity_poly.type
_entity_poly.pdbx_seq_one_letter_code
_entity_poly.pdbx_strand_id
1 'polypeptide(L)'
;LKYQYNADAYADVFKDYIDLKEFAVSGFFEALIYAGLGVIITTILQSSSANLALILTALAAQQIQYENALALAIGANVGTTITAILGSLTSNVAGKRLAGAHFIFNVLTGIVALVFIFPLAKFVRLLAEVVGIASDDYTLKLAIFHTLFNVIGLLLLVPFISRLERFLTK
;
A
#
# COMPACT_ATOMS: atom_id res chain seq x y z
N LEU A 1 17.82 -36.22 -15.12
CA LEU A 1 18.31 -35.05 -14.33
C LEU A 1 17.09 -34.22 -13.93
N LYS A 2 16.52 -34.50 -12.75
CA LYS A 2 15.51 -33.65 -12.14
C LYS A 2 16.24 -32.46 -11.51
N TYR A 3 16.20 -31.29 -12.11
CA TYR A 3 16.45 -30.04 -11.41
C TYR A 3 15.25 -29.82 -10.48
N GLN A 4 15.36 -30.28 -9.27
CA GLN A 4 14.45 -29.89 -8.19
C GLN A 4 14.85 -28.47 -7.82
N TYR A 5 14.06 -27.50 -8.28
CA TYR A 5 14.19 -26.09 -7.91
C TYR A 5 13.94 -26.02 -6.40
N ASN A 6 15.02 -25.87 -5.65
CA ASN A 6 14.92 -25.79 -4.19
C ASN A 6 14.59 -24.34 -3.81
N ALA A 7 13.32 -24.01 -3.88
CA ALA A 7 12.81 -22.68 -3.48
C ALA A 7 13.19 -22.34 -2.03
N ASP A 8 13.34 -23.37 -1.18
CA ASP A 8 13.71 -23.21 0.23
C ASP A 8 15.15 -22.72 0.40
N ALA A 9 16.08 -23.14 -0.47
CA ALA A 9 17.48 -22.71 -0.41
C ALA A 9 17.64 -21.21 -0.77
N TYR A 10 16.80 -20.68 -1.67
CA TYR A 10 16.79 -19.25 -1.97
C TYR A 10 16.11 -18.44 -0.88
N ALA A 11 15.05 -18.97 -0.26
CA ALA A 11 14.38 -18.34 0.88
C ALA A 11 15.33 -18.22 2.09
N ASP A 12 16.16 -19.22 2.35
CA ASP A 12 17.14 -19.19 3.43
C ASP A 12 18.29 -18.21 3.16
N VAL A 13 18.78 -18.12 1.93
CA VAL A 13 19.80 -17.12 1.54
C VAL A 13 19.27 -15.69 1.69
N PHE A 14 18.00 -15.44 1.36
CA PHE A 14 17.39 -14.13 1.58
C PHE A 14 17.17 -13.81 3.06
N LYS A 15 16.84 -14.79 3.89
CA LYS A 15 16.72 -14.63 5.36
C LYS A 15 18.01 -14.20 6.03
N ASP A 16 19.15 -14.72 5.57
CA ASP A 16 20.46 -14.41 6.17
C ASP A 16 20.97 -13.02 5.81
N TYR A 17 20.46 -12.41 4.74
CA TYR A 17 20.93 -11.10 4.27
C TYR A 17 19.96 -9.95 4.55
N ILE A 18 18.66 -10.21 4.68
CA ILE A 18 17.65 -9.17 4.94
C ILE A 18 16.53 -9.79 5.78
N ASP A 19 16.70 -9.80 7.09
CA ASP A 19 15.57 -10.09 7.98
C ASP A 19 14.71 -8.83 8.12
N LEU A 20 13.71 -8.71 7.26
CA LEU A 20 12.72 -7.62 7.31
C LEU A 20 11.91 -7.61 8.61
N LYS A 21 12.02 -8.66 9.44
CA LYS A 21 11.40 -8.68 10.77
C LYS A 21 12.16 -7.83 11.78
N GLU A 22 13.47 -7.64 11.62
CA GLU A 22 14.27 -6.77 12.49
C GLU A 22 13.95 -5.28 12.24
N PHE A 23 13.44 -4.93 11.07
CA PHE A 23 13.06 -3.57 10.70
C PHE A 23 11.55 -3.36 10.82
N ALA A 24 11.01 -3.60 12.02
CA ALA A 24 9.60 -3.35 12.27
C ALA A 24 9.26 -1.86 12.14
N VAL A 25 8.10 -1.58 11.55
CA VAL A 25 7.53 -0.23 11.60
C VAL A 25 7.15 0.10 13.05
N SER A 26 7.96 0.91 13.70
CA SER A 26 7.78 1.39 15.07
C SER A 26 7.40 2.86 15.13
N GLY A 27 7.57 3.60 14.04
CA GLY A 27 7.30 5.02 13.94
C GLY A 27 6.97 5.47 12.52
N PHE A 28 6.80 6.79 12.38
CA PHE A 28 6.45 7.41 11.10
C PHE A 28 7.55 7.24 10.04
N PHE A 29 8.81 7.33 10.42
CA PHE A 29 9.92 7.27 9.46
C PHE A 29 10.09 5.87 8.86
N GLU A 30 9.98 4.82 9.68
CA GLU A 30 10.02 3.44 9.21
C GLU A 30 8.82 3.16 8.30
N ALA A 31 7.62 3.63 8.68
CA ALA A 31 6.43 3.53 7.84
C ALA A 31 6.62 4.24 6.50
N LEU A 32 7.28 5.40 6.48
CA LEU A 32 7.57 6.14 5.24
C LEU A 32 8.54 5.37 4.33
N ILE A 33 9.56 4.70 4.90
CA ILE A 33 10.50 3.86 4.14
C ILE A 33 9.75 2.70 3.48
N TYR A 34 8.94 1.96 4.24
CA TYR A 34 8.16 0.85 3.69
C TYR A 34 7.11 1.31 2.67
N ALA A 35 6.48 2.47 2.88
CA ALA A 35 5.60 3.06 1.88
C ALA A 35 6.38 3.42 0.61
N GLY A 36 7.58 3.99 0.72
CA GLY A 36 8.47 4.24 -0.40
C GLY A 36 8.81 2.97 -1.19
N LEU A 37 9.10 1.86 -0.49
CA LEU A 37 9.30 0.55 -1.13
C LEU A 37 8.03 0.08 -1.85
N GLY A 38 6.86 0.24 -1.25
CA GLY A 38 5.58 -0.07 -1.86
C GLY A 38 5.34 0.71 -3.15
N VAL A 39 5.69 2.01 -3.17
CA VAL A 39 5.66 2.86 -4.38
C VAL A 39 6.55 2.29 -5.45
N ILE A 40 7.81 2.00 -5.13
CA ILE A 40 8.82 1.51 -6.08
C ILE A 40 8.37 0.18 -6.69
N ILE A 41 7.98 -0.79 -5.85
CA ILE A 41 7.54 -2.11 -6.30
C ILE A 41 6.33 -1.99 -7.22
N THR A 42 5.31 -1.20 -6.85
CA THR A 42 4.12 -1.01 -7.69
C THR A 42 4.45 -0.32 -9.01
N THR A 43 5.36 0.65 -9.00
CA THR A 43 5.80 1.35 -10.23
C THR A 43 6.50 0.38 -11.18
N ILE A 44 7.34 -0.53 -10.66
CA ILE A 44 8.04 -1.55 -11.46
C ILE A 44 7.04 -2.58 -11.99
N LEU A 45 6.16 -3.10 -11.14
CA LEU A 45 5.15 -4.11 -11.52
C LEU A 45 4.01 -3.52 -12.36
N GLN A 46 3.84 -2.21 -12.35
CA GLN A 46 2.72 -1.49 -12.99
C GLN A 46 1.34 -2.03 -12.55
N SER A 47 1.27 -2.64 -11.38
CA SER A 47 0.07 -3.27 -10.85
C SER A 47 0.07 -3.26 -9.32
N SER A 48 -0.80 -2.46 -8.73
CA SER A 48 -1.01 -2.46 -7.27
C SER A 48 -1.64 -3.75 -6.77
N SER A 49 -2.48 -4.38 -7.58
CA SER A 49 -3.08 -5.68 -7.22
C SER A 49 -2.02 -6.79 -7.16
N ALA A 50 -1.07 -6.81 -8.10
CA ALA A 50 0.04 -7.75 -8.07
C ALA A 50 0.94 -7.50 -6.85
N ASN A 51 1.26 -6.23 -6.55
CA ASN A 51 2.03 -5.89 -5.35
C ASN A 51 1.27 -6.26 -4.07
N LEU A 52 -0.04 -5.98 -4.00
CA LEU A 52 -0.84 -6.36 -2.83
C LEU A 52 -0.87 -7.89 -2.65
N ALA A 53 -0.95 -8.67 -3.72
CA ALA A 53 -0.87 -10.13 -3.66
C ALA A 53 0.48 -10.61 -3.11
N LEU A 54 1.61 -9.98 -3.51
CA LEU A 54 2.93 -10.25 -2.96
C LEU A 54 3.00 -9.92 -1.46
N ILE A 55 2.48 -8.76 -1.05
CA ILE A 55 2.43 -8.34 0.36
C ILE A 55 1.61 -9.34 1.17
N LEU A 56 0.44 -9.75 0.69
CA LEU A 56 -0.41 -10.74 1.35
C LEU A 56 0.28 -12.10 1.49
N THR A 57 0.99 -12.54 0.45
CA THR A 57 1.76 -13.79 0.46
C THR A 57 2.90 -13.72 1.46
N ALA A 58 3.68 -12.64 1.48
CA ALA A 58 4.77 -12.45 2.43
C ALA A 58 4.27 -12.36 3.88
N LEU A 59 3.11 -11.72 4.08
CA LEU A 59 2.46 -11.63 5.39
C LEU A 59 1.95 -13.00 5.87
N ALA A 60 1.29 -13.77 5.00
CA ALA A 60 0.83 -15.12 5.30
C ALA A 60 1.99 -16.08 5.59
N ALA A 61 3.11 -15.93 4.88
CA ALA A 61 4.36 -16.68 5.13
C ALA A 61 5.16 -16.17 6.35
N GLN A 62 4.65 -15.16 7.06
CA GLN A 62 5.31 -14.53 8.22
C GLN A 62 6.71 -13.97 7.90
N GLN A 63 6.96 -13.57 6.66
CA GLN A 63 8.22 -12.96 6.21
C GLN A 63 8.31 -11.47 6.52
N ILE A 64 7.16 -10.81 6.71
CA ILE A 64 7.06 -9.39 7.09
C ILE A 64 6.08 -9.25 8.26
N GLN A 65 6.24 -8.18 9.03
CA GLN A 65 5.31 -7.85 10.09
C GLN A 65 4.05 -7.16 9.54
N TYR A 66 2.97 -7.21 10.32
CA TYR A 66 1.69 -6.63 9.90
C TYR A 66 1.78 -5.13 9.62
N GLU A 67 2.46 -4.36 10.47
CA GLU A 67 2.65 -2.92 10.32
C GLU A 67 3.48 -2.58 9.07
N ASN A 68 4.48 -3.40 8.73
CA ASN A 68 5.26 -3.27 7.49
C ASN A 68 4.34 -3.48 6.26
N ALA A 69 3.47 -4.51 6.32
CA ALA A 69 2.50 -4.78 5.26
C ALA A 69 1.51 -3.63 5.05
N LEU A 70 1.04 -2.99 6.14
CA LEU A 70 0.18 -1.80 6.06
C LEU A 70 0.87 -0.66 5.32
N ALA A 71 2.12 -0.35 5.68
CA ALA A 71 2.90 0.72 5.06
C ALA A 71 3.19 0.43 3.58
N LEU A 72 3.58 -0.80 3.24
CA LEU A 72 3.75 -1.25 1.85
C LEU A 72 2.45 -1.09 1.04
N ALA A 73 1.29 -1.44 1.60
CA ALA A 73 -0.01 -1.32 0.92
C ALA A 73 -0.41 0.15 0.69
N ILE A 74 -0.12 1.06 1.62
CA ILE A 74 -0.30 2.50 1.42
C ILE A 74 0.56 2.97 0.25
N GLY A 75 1.83 2.58 0.22
CA GLY A 75 2.75 2.91 -0.86
C GLY A 75 2.32 2.34 -2.20
N ALA A 76 1.78 1.12 -2.23
CA ALA A 76 1.26 0.52 -3.45
C ALA A 76 0.15 1.36 -4.11
N ASN A 77 -0.72 1.97 -3.33
CA ASN A 77 -1.74 2.88 -3.85
C ASN A 77 -1.12 4.14 -4.51
N VAL A 78 -0.14 4.75 -3.86
CA VAL A 78 0.57 5.91 -4.42
C VAL A 78 1.33 5.50 -5.69
N GLY A 79 1.98 4.34 -5.70
CA GLY A 79 2.70 3.82 -6.87
C GLY A 79 1.83 3.65 -8.12
N THR A 80 0.56 3.28 -7.94
CA THR A 80 -0.42 3.19 -9.04
C THR A 80 -0.60 4.52 -9.77
N THR A 81 -0.46 5.63 -9.07
CA THR A 81 -0.64 6.96 -9.66
C THR A 81 0.53 7.35 -10.55
N ILE A 82 1.72 6.87 -10.26
CA ILE A 82 2.91 7.08 -11.11
C ILE A 82 2.68 6.40 -12.46
N THR A 83 2.15 5.18 -12.47
CA THR A 83 1.82 4.48 -13.72
C THR A 83 0.72 5.21 -14.51
N ALA A 84 -0.28 5.78 -13.82
CA ALA A 84 -1.32 6.59 -14.43
C ALA A 84 -0.75 7.89 -15.03
N ILE A 85 0.19 8.57 -14.35
CA ILE A 85 0.88 9.76 -14.87
C ILE A 85 1.67 9.39 -16.14
N LEU A 86 2.47 8.33 -16.11
CA LEU A 86 3.24 7.87 -17.27
C LEU A 86 2.31 7.56 -18.45
N GLY A 87 1.21 6.83 -18.22
CA GLY A 87 0.20 6.57 -19.25
C GLY A 87 -0.49 7.82 -19.78
N SER A 88 -0.59 8.89 -19.00
CA SER A 88 -1.22 10.13 -19.39
C SER A 88 -0.34 11.04 -20.25
N LEU A 89 0.96 10.80 -20.36
CA LEU A 89 1.91 11.65 -21.10
C LEU A 89 1.50 11.84 -22.56
N THR A 90 0.98 10.79 -23.19
CA THR A 90 0.46 10.80 -24.58
C THR A 90 -1.02 11.12 -24.67
N SER A 91 -1.68 11.38 -23.55
CA SER A 91 -3.12 11.66 -23.48
C SER A 91 -3.44 13.14 -23.77
N ASN A 92 -4.73 13.41 -23.99
CA ASN A 92 -5.25 14.78 -24.07
C ASN A 92 -5.23 15.48 -22.71
N VAL A 93 -5.60 16.76 -22.69
CA VAL A 93 -5.62 17.59 -21.47
C VAL A 93 -6.50 16.98 -20.37
N ALA A 94 -7.65 16.40 -20.72
CA ALA A 94 -8.56 15.79 -19.76
C ALA A 94 -7.91 14.55 -19.06
N GLY A 95 -7.23 13.71 -19.85
CA GLY A 95 -6.51 12.55 -19.30
C GLY A 95 -5.36 12.95 -18.36
N LYS A 96 -4.61 14.01 -18.71
CA LYS A 96 -3.54 14.54 -17.83
C LYS A 96 -4.10 15.11 -16.52
N ARG A 97 -5.23 15.81 -16.58
CA ARG A 97 -5.94 16.33 -15.39
C ARG A 97 -6.44 15.19 -14.50
N LEU A 98 -7.00 14.14 -15.11
CA LEU A 98 -7.45 12.96 -14.35
C LEU A 98 -6.29 12.26 -13.64
N ALA A 99 -5.17 12.06 -14.32
CA ALA A 99 -3.96 11.48 -13.71
C ALA A 99 -3.42 12.36 -12.57
N GLY A 100 -3.42 13.68 -12.74
CA GLY A 100 -3.06 14.65 -11.70
C GLY A 100 -4.00 14.58 -10.49
N ALA A 101 -5.31 14.52 -10.71
CA ALA A 101 -6.31 14.35 -9.64
C ALA A 101 -6.09 13.04 -8.88
N HIS A 102 -5.86 11.94 -9.60
CA HIS A 102 -5.58 10.63 -9.03
C HIS A 102 -4.29 10.63 -8.18
N PHE A 103 -3.23 11.28 -8.65
CA PHE A 103 -1.99 11.45 -7.91
C PHE A 103 -2.21 12.22 -6.60
N ILE A 104 -2.84 13.42 -6.68
CA ILE A 104 -3.12 14.25 -5.51
C ILE A 104 -3.97 13.48 -4.50
N PHE A 105 -5.01 12.79 -4.95
CA PHE A 105 -5.88 11.96 -4.10
C PHE A 105 -5.07 10.92 -3.33
N ASN A 106 -4.28 10.09 -4.02
CA ASN A 106 -3.57 8.99 -3.37
C ASN A 106 -2.41 9.46 -2.49
N VAL A 107 -1.71 10.53 -2.86
CA VAL A 107 -0.65 11.11 -2.03
C VAL A 107 -1.24 11.68 -0.73
N LEU A 108 -2.31 12.48 -0.81
CA LEU A 108 -2.95 13.05 0.39
C LEU A 108 -3.53 11.95 1.28
N THR A 109 -4.24 10.99 0.70
CA THR A 109 -4.78 9.84 1.44
C THR A 109 -3.67 9.00 2.07
N GLY A 110 -2.57 8.77 1.33
CA GLY A 110 -1.41 8.04 1.81
C GLY A 110 -0.71 8.74 2.97
N ILE A 111 -0.53 10.07 2.90
CA ILE A 111 0.05 10.85 4.00
C ILE A 111 -0.83 10.73 5.25
N VAL A 112 -2.15 10.91 5.12
CA VAL A 112 -3.08 10.76 6.24
C VAL A 112 -3.01 9.35 6.82
N ALA A 113 -3.01 8.31 5.97
CA ALA A 113 -2.94 6.93 6.41
C ALA A 113 -1.61 6.61 7.12
N LEU A 114 -0.48 7.16 6.66
CA LEU A 114 0.83 6.99 7.31
C LEU A 114 0.89 7.68 8.68
N VAL A 115 0.37 8.90 8.78
CA VAL A 115 0.32 9.64 10.06
C VAL A 115 -0.53 8.89 11.08
N PHE A 116 -1.63 8.27 10.63
CA PHE A 116 -2.57 7.55 11.49
C PHE A 116 -2.44 6.02 11.39
N ILE A 117 -1.28 5.48 10.95
CA ILE A 117 -1.12 4.04 10.69
C ILE A 117 -1.44 3.19 11.93
N PHE A 118 -0.93 3.57 13.11
CA PHE A 118 -1.17 2.81 14.34
C PHE A 118 -2.62 2.93 14.86
N PRO A 119 -3.25 4.11 14.94
CA PRO A 119 -4.67 4.24 15.23
C PRO A 119 -5.55 3.45 14.27
N LEU A 120 -5.27 3.50 12.94
CA LEU A 120 -6.01 2.75 11.94
C LEU A 120 -5.83 1.24 12.11
N ALA A 121 -4.61 0.77 12.35
CA ALA A 121 -4.33 -0.64 12.62
C ALA A 121 -5.07 -1.15 13.87
N LYS A 122 -5.12 -0.33 14.93
CA LYS A 122 -5.89 -0.65 16.14
C LYS A 122 -7.39 -0.73 15.84
N PHE A 123 -7.90 0.22 15.07
CA PHE A 123 -9.32 0.24 14.69
C PHE A 123 -9.69 -0.97 13.82
N VAL A 124 -8.83 -1.36 12.89
CA VAL A 124 -9.02 -2.58 12.08
C VAL A 124 -9.04 -3.83 12.95
N ARG A 125 -8.16 -3.93 13.95
CA ARG A 125 -8.19 -5.05 14.90
C ARG A 125 -9.52 -5.14 15.64
N LEU A 126 -10.02 -4.01 16.13
CA LEU A 126 -11.34 -3.95 16.81
C LEU A 126 -12.48 -4.35 15.87
N LEU A 127 -12.50 -3.85 14.62
CA LEU A 127 -13.51 -4.25 13.64
C LEU A 127 -13.43 -5.75 13.33
N ALA A 128 -12.21 -6.29 13.18
CA ALA A 128 -12.00 -7.70 12.92
C ALA A 128 -12.56 -8.59 14.05
N GLU A 129 -12.36 -8.19 15.31
CA GLU A 129 -12.95 -8.87 16.48
C GLU A 129 -14.48 -8.86 16.43
N VAL A 130 -15.09 -7.71 16.13
CA VAL A 130 -16.56 -7.56 16.06
C VAL A 130 -17.18 -8.46 14.98
N VAL A 131 -16.49 -8.64 13.83
CA VAL A 131 -16.99 -9.49 12.75
C VAL A 131 -16.51 -10.94 12.85
N GLY A 132 -15.82 -11.32 13.93
CA GLY A 132 -15.42 -12.70 14.20
C GLY A 132 -14.20 -13.18 13.40
N ILE A 133 -13.34 -12.26 12.91
CA ILE A 133 -12.08 -12.61 12.26
C ILE A 133 -11.05 -13.03 13.31
N ALA A 134 -10.36 -14.15 13.07
CA ALA A 134 -9.34 -14.68 13.97
C ALA A 134 -8.24 -13.66 14.29
N SER A 135 -7.72 -13.72 15.52
CA SER A 135 -6.72 -12.75 16.01
C SER A 135 -5.40 -12.79 15.25
N ASP A 136 -5.10 -13.89 14.60
CA ASP A 136 -3.91 -14.16 13.78
C ASP A 136 -4.13 -14.03 12.26
N ASP A 137 -5.38 -13.77 11.82
CA ASP A 137 -5.67 -13.54 10.40
C ASP A 137 -5.30 -12.10 9.99
N TYR A 138 -4.01 -11.87 9.86
CA TYR A 138 -3.49 -10.59 9.39
C TYR A 138 -3.79 -10.31 7.92
N THR A 139 -4.06 -11.34 7.13
CA THR A 139 -4.41 -11.22 5.70
C THR A 139 -5.74 -10.51 5.52
N LEU A 140 -6.79 -10.97 6.22
CA LEU A 140 -8.09 -10.30 6.19
C LEU A 140 -8.03 -8.91 6.83
N LYS A 141 -7.25 -8.73 7.91
CA LYS A 141 -7.04 -7.42 8.53
C LYS A 141 -6.38 -6.43 7.58
N LEU A 142 -5.40 -6.86 6.77
CA LEU A 142 -4.79 -6.01 5.74
C LEU A 142 -5.80 -5.61 4.66
N ALA A 143 -6.67 -6.53 4.24
CA ALA A 143 -7.72 -6.23 3.26
C ALA A 143 -8.73 -5.20 3.81
N ILE A 144 -9.14 -5.33 5.08
CA ILE A 144 -10.00 -4.35 5.77
C ILE A 144 -9.29 -3.00 5.84
N PHE A 145 -8.02 -2.97 6.24
CA PHE A 145 -7.23 -1.75 6.32
C PHE A 145 -7.16 -1.05 4.95
N HIS A 146 -6.84 -1.80 3.90
CA HIS A 146 -6.75 -1.26 2.54
C HIS A 146 -8.08 -0.64 2.08
N THR A 147 -9.20 -1.28 2.36
CA THR A 147 -10.53 -0.73 2.07
C THR A 147 -10.81 0.51 2.90
N LEU A 148 -10.54 0.44 4.22
CA LEU A 148 -10.85 1.50 5.17
C LEU A 148 -10.12 2.80 4.83
N PHE A 149 -8.80 2.75 4.60
CA PHE A 149 -8.07 3.99 4.33
C PHE A 149 -8.46 4.62 2.98
N ASN A 150 -8.82 3.82 1.97
CA ASN A 150 -9.37 4.35 0.71
C ASN A 150 -10.73 5.02 0.92
N VAL A 151 -11.63 4.43 1.71
CA VAL A 151 -12.94 5.03 2.06
C VAL A 151 -12.74 6.32 2.84
N ILE A 152 -11.85 6.33 3.84
CA ILE A 152 -11.51 7.55 4.59
C ILE A 152 -10.97 8.63 3.65
N GLY A 153 -10.05 8.29 2.76
CA GLY A 153 -9.50 9.21 1.77
C GLY A 153 -10.59 9.81 0.88
N LEU A 154 -11.51 8.96 0.40
CA LEU A 154 -12.66 9.42 -0.39
C LEU A 154 -13.52 10.43 0.39
N LEU A 155 -13.91 10.08 1.62
CA LEU A 155 -14.74 10.95 2.47
C LEU A 155 -14.05 12.28 2.80
N LEU A 156 -12.73 12.27 3.00
CA LEU A 156 -11.96 13.48 3.26
C LEU A 156 -11.85 14.39 2.03
N LEU A 157 -11.77 13.83 0.82
CA LEU A 157 -11.52 14.60 -0.39
C LEU A 157 -12.77 14.99 -1.17
N VAL A 158 -13.88 14.26 -1.03
CA VAL A 158 -15.17 14.60 -1.70
C VAL A 158 -15.57 16.07 -1.50
N PRO A 159 -15.50 16.66 -0.29
CA PRO A 159 -15.87 18.07 -0.10
C PRO A 159 -14.96 19.07 -0.86
N PHE A 160 -13.80 18.64 -1.28
CA PHE A 160 -12.79 19.47 -1.94
C PHE A 160 -12.71 19.26 -3.47
N ILE A 161 -13.53 18.38 -4.05
CA ILE A 161 -13.50 18.04 -5.49
C ILE A 161 -13.57 19.28 -6.36
N SER A 162 -14.51 20.20 -6.09
CA SER A 162 -14.65 21.44 -6.88
C SER A 162 -13.45 22.40 -6.76
N ARG A 163 -12.70 22.33 -5.65
CA ARG A 163 -11.45 23.10 -5.52
C ARG A 163 -10.33 22.43 -6.29
N LEU A 164 -10.24 21.12 -6.24
CA LEU A 164 -9.27 20.32 -7.01
C LEU A 164 -9.48 20.50 -8.51
N GLU A 165 -10.72 20.43 -8.99
CA GLU A 165 -11.07 20.68 -10.38
C GLU A 165 -10.59 22.06 -10.82
N ARG A 166 -10.92 23.13 -10.08
CA ARG A 166 -10.48 24.49 -10.39
C ARG A 166 -8.95 24.64 -10.39
N PHE A 167 -8.25 23.92 -9.53
CA PHE A 167 -6.77 23.92 -9.52
C PHE A 167 -6.19 23.27 -10.77
N LEU A 168 -6.75 22.14 -11.20
CA LEU A 168 -6.27 21.38 -12.36
C LEU A 168 -6.73 21.98 -13.71
N THR A 169 -7.69 22.91 -13.71
CA THR A 169 -8.21 23.54 -14.93
C THR A 169 -7.59 24.91 -15.23
N LYS A 170 -6.81 25.46 -14.31
CA LYS A 170 -5.98 26.65 -14.53
C LYS A 170 -4.69 26.27 -15.26
#